data_eafbd3dd7ae43038f43802cf010362a1
#
_entry.id   eafbd3dd7ae43038f43802cf010362a1
#
_cell.length_a   1.000
_cell.length_b   1.000
_cell.length_c   1.000
_cell.angle_alpha   90.00
_cell.angle_beta   90.00
_cell.angle_gamma   90.00
#
_symmetry.space_group_name_H-M   'P 1'
#
loop_
_entity.id
_entity.type
_entity.pdbx_description
1 polymer ?
#
loop_
_entity_poly.entity_id
_entity_poly.type
_entity_poly.pdbx_seq_one_letter_code
_entity_poly.pdbx_strand_id
1 'polypeptide(L)'
;KKTELDVPLTSADLLYYGGGVRIQKTQGGGGSPVIRGFEANRVLLVVDGVRMNNAIYRSGHLQNAITIDPNVLERTEIIFGPASVGYGSDALGGVVHFYTIKPKINNEKEWTVKGLESYNSHLNHMVSNLNFEYSKENWASFTSLSYSDFGDIIMGENRNHGFKNWGLNKFYLNKEKFNTESVLNKNPNIQKNTAYSQFDLLQKFNFKVSESAHLIFNFQHSKSTNIDRYDKLNEY
;
A
#
# COMPACT_ATOMS: atom_id res chain seq x y z
N LYS A 1 -1.10 -17.73 5.08
CA LYS A 1 -0.59 -18.14 6.43
C LYS A 1 0.62 -17.32 6.93
N LYS A 2 1.55 -16.88 6.05
CA LYS A 2 2.65 -16.01 6.47
C LYS A 2 2.22 -14.56 6.67
N THR A 3 1.23 -14.10 5.92
CA THR A 3 0.68 -12.74 5.98
C THR A 3 -0.19 -12.45 7.20
N GLU A 4 -0.68 -13.46 7.90
CA GLU A 4 -1.46 -13.27 9.14
C GLU A 4 -0.58 -12.95 10.36
N LEU A 5 0.71 -13.32 10.33
CA LEU A 5 1.68 -13.05 11.40
C LEU A 5 2.53 -11.81 11.13
N ASP A 6 2.80 -11.51 9.84
CA ASP A 6 3.54 -10.32 9.40
C ASP A 6 2.56 -9.43 8.62
N VAL A 7 1.75 -8.65 9.31
CA VAL A 7 0.84 -7.69 8.67
C VAL A 7 1.68 -6.68 7.88
N PRO A 8 1.63 -6.69 6.55
CA PRO A 8 2.39 -5.75 5.75
C PRO A 8 1.86 -4.34 5.98
N LEU A 9 2.75 -3.38 6.13
CA LEU A 9 2.38 -1.98 6.36
C LEU A 9 1.68 -1.37 5.15
N THR A 10 2.14 -1.75 3.96
CA THR A 10 1.59 -1.29 2.68
C THR A 10 1.55 -2.45 1.69
N SER A 11 0.75 -2.32 0.64
CA SER A 11 0.73 -3.30 -0.46
C SER A 11 2.08 -3.43 -1.17
N ALA A 12 2.92 -2.39 -1.14
CA ALA A 12 4.30 -2.47 -1.62
C ALA A 12 5.15 -3.44 -0.78
N ASP A 13 4.93 -3.48 0.54
CA ASP A 13 5.69 -4.36 1.43
C ASP A 13 5.37 -5.85 1.20
N LEU A 14 4.16 -6.17 0.73
CA LEU A 14 3.80 -7.54 0.30
C LEU A 14 4.73 -8.10 -0.77
N LEU A 15 5.26 -7.23 -1.63
CA LEU A 15 6.10 -7.65 -2.75
C LEU A 15 7.48 -8.16 -2.31
N TYR A 16 7.95 -7.82 -1.11
CA TYR A 16 9.17 -8.38 -0.54
C TYR A 16 9.10 -9.90 -0.37
N TYR A 17 7.90 -10.41 -0.10
CA TYR A 17 7.71 -11.86 0.12
C TYR A 17 7.69 -12.67 -1.19
N GLY A 18 7.51 -12.01 -2.33
CA GLY A 18 7.39 -12.65 -3.64
C GLY A 18 8.71 -13.10 -4.28
N GLY A 19 9.86 -12.68 -3.74
CA GLY A 19 11.17 -12.92 -4.33
C GLY A 19 11.39 -12.19 -5.66
N GLY A 20 12.63 -11.76 -5.94
CA GLY A 20 12.99 -11.10 -7.20
C GLY A 20 12.48 -9.68 -7.41
N VAL A 21 11.83 -9.09 -6.40
CA VAL A 21 11.37 -7.70 -6.40
C VAL A 21 12.06 -6.93 -5.28
N ARG A 22 12.56 -5.76 -5.59
CA ARG A 22 13.02 -4.78 -4.62
C ARG A 22 12.00 -3.64 -4.56
N ILE A 23 11.84 -3.04 -3.40
CA ILE A 23 10.98 -1.87 -3.24
C ILE A 23 11.85 -0.65 -2.95
N GLN A 24 11.72 0.35 -3.79
CA GLN A 24 12.34 1.66 -3.56
C GLN A 24 11.33 2.54 -2.83
N LYS A 25 11.73 3.03 -1.67
CA LYS A 25 10.92 3.95 -0.86
C LYS A 25 11.63 5.29 -0.74
N THR A 26 10.98 6.35 -1.17
CA THR A 26 11.42 7.75 -1.01
C THR A 26 10.62 8.49 0.05
N GLN A 27 9.60 7.86 0.58
CA GLN A 27 8.70 8.34 1.64
C GLN A 27 8.01 7.17 2.32
N GLY A 28 7.44 7.36 3.51
CA GLY A 28 6.79 6.31 4.30
C GLY A 28 5.65 5.62 3.56
N GLY A 29 4.78 6.41 2.95
CA GLY A 29 3.66 5.94 2.14
C GLY A 29 3.99 5.69 0.67
N GLY A 30 5.26 5.59 0.29
CA GLY A 30 5.68 5.33 -1.09
C GLY A 30 6.29 3.95 -1.26
N GLY A 31 6.12 3.35 -2.42
CA GLY A 31 6.76 2.10 -2.75
C GLY A 31 6.75 1.85 -4.25
N SER A 32 7.93 1.96 -4.88
CA SER A 32 8.10 1.64 -6.30
C SER A 32 8.72 0.26 -6.43
N PRO A 33 8.04 -0.71 -7.05
CA PRO A 33 8.65 -2.01 -7.30
C PRO A 33 9.73 -1.89 -8.37
N VAL A 34 10.85 -2.55 -8.10
CA VAL A 34 11.98 -2.75 -9.02
C VAL A 34 12.09 -4.23 -9.33
N ILE A 35 11.91 -4.60 -10.59
CA ILE A 35 11.92 -5.98 -11.06
C ILE A 35 13.11 -6.16 -12.00
N ARG A 36 14.07 -7.01 -11.65
CA ARG A 36 15.26 -7.31 -12.49
C ARG A 36 16.01 -6.05 -12.96
N GLY A 37 16.06 -4.99 -12.13
CA GLY A 37 16.68 -3.72 -12.49
C GLY A 37 15.80 -2.76 -13.28
N PHE A 38 14.60 -3.18 -13.68
CA PHE A 38 13.61 -2.29 -14.29
C PHE A 38 12.77 -1.62 -13.20
N GLU A 39 12.55 -0.34 -13.33
CA GLU A 39 11.79 0.50 -12.40
C GLU A 39 10.87 1.48 -13.13
N ALA A 40 10.08 2.20 -12.38
CA ALA A 40 9.21 3.26 -12.84
C ALA A 40 8.18 2.78 -13.90
N ASN A 41 8.14 3.45 -15.06
CA ASN A 41 7.21 3.16 -16.16
C ASN A 41 7.48 1.84 -16.91
N ARG A 42 8.51 1.09 -16.51
CA ARG A 42 8.84 -0.23 -17.09
C ARG A 42 8.28 -1.40 -16.28
N VAL A 43 7.70 -1.11 -15.13
CA VAL A 43 6.95 -2.07 -14.30
C VAL A 43 5.50 -1.66 -14.27
N LEU A 44 4.63 -2.55 -14.73
CA LEU A 44 3.19 -2.30 -14.78
C LEU A 44 2.52 -2.74 -13.49
N LEU A 45 1.73 -1.85 -12.88
CA LEU A 45 0.82 -2.19 -11.80
C LEU A 45 -0.60 -2.40 -12.37
N VAL A 46 -1.23 -3.48 -11.95
CA VAL A 46 -2.60 -3.84 -12.36
C VAL A 46 -3.41 -4.18 -11.12
N VAL A 47 -4.63 -3.69 -11.03
CA VAL A 47 -5.60 -4.04 -9.97
C VAL A 47 -6.86 -4.57 -10.63
N ASP A 48 -7.22 -5.82 -10.36
CA ASP A 48 -8.41 -6.48 -10.93
C ASP A 48 -8.52 -6.33 -12.46
N GLY A 49 -7.39 -6.37 -13.17
CA GLY A 49 -7.33 -6.20 -14.61
C GLY A 49 -7.23 -4.76 -15.12
N VAL A 50 -7.36 -3.76 -14.22
CA VAL A 50 -7.22 -2.34 -14.59
C VAL A 50 -5.79 -1.87 -14.37
N ARG A 51 -5.20 -1.25 -15.40
CA ARG A 51 -3.83 -0.70 -15.34
C ARG A 51 -3.81 0.55 -14.48
N MET A 52 -2.88 0.62 -13.54
CA MET A 52 -2.73 1.74 -12.59
C MET A 52 -1.76 2.83 -13.06
N ASN A 53 -0.98 2.56 -14.09
CA ASN A 53 0.12 3.43 -14.53
C ASN A 53 -0.33 4.70 -15.26
N ASN A 54 -1.62 5.01 -15.34
CA ASN A 54 -2.15 5.94 -16.31
C ASN A 54 -2.01 7.42 -15.97
N ALA A 55 -1.78 7.80 -14.71
CA ALA A 55 -2.07 9.19 -14.37
C ALA A 55 -1.03 9.93 -13.53
N ILE A 56 -0.21 9.28 -12.72
CA ILE A 56 0.61 10.04 -11.75
C ILE A 56 2.01 9.45 -11.67
N TYR A 57 2.90 9.97 -12.53
CA TYR A 57 4.33 9.73 -12.43
C TYR A 57 5.02 10.96 -11.84
N ARG A 58 5.59 10.83 -10.65
CA ARG A 58 6.57 11.81 -10.16
C ARG A 58 7.95 11.36 -10.60
N SER A 59 8.55 12.05 -11.55
CA SER A 59 9.93 11.80 -12.03
C SER A 59 10.17 10.34 -12.41
N GLY A 60 9.15 9.66 -12.98
CA GLY A 60 9.24 8.27 -13.40
C GLY A 60 9.03 7.23 -12.29
N HIS A 61 8.77 7.60 -11.05
CA HIS A 61 8.55 6.66 -9.96
C HIS A 61 7.06 6.29 -9.78
N LEU A 62 6.79 4.98 -9.77
CA LEU A 62 5.46 4.42 -9.50
C LEU A 62 5.24 4.37 -7.98
N GLN A 63 4.54 5.35 -7.45
CA GLN A 63 4.20 5.35 -6.02
C GLN A 63 2.80 4.79 -5.74
N ASN A 64 2.06 4.42 -6.77
CA ASN A 64 0.65 4.07 -6.67
C ASN A 64 0.35 2.74 -5.96
N ALA A 65 1.37 1.90 -5.69
CA ALA A 65 1.17 0.67 -4.94
C ALA A 65 0.56 0.91 -3.54
N ILE A 66 0.80 2.09 -2.94
CA ILE A 66 0.26 2.43 -1.61
C ILE A 66 -1.24 2.75 -1.61
N THR A 67 -1.82 3.09 -2.77
CA THR A 67 -3.26 3.37 -2.88
C THR A 67 -4.12 2.10 -2.87
N ILE A 68 -3.48 0.95 -2.72
CA ILE A 68 -4.13 -0.34 -2.62
C ILE A 68 -4.02 -0.80 -1.18
N ASP A 69 -5.15 -0.93 -0.50
CA ASP A 69 -5.19 -1.46 0.86
C ASP A 69 -4.76 -2.94 0.87
N PRO A 70 -3.71 -3.32 1.63
CA PRO A 70 -3.29 -4.71 1.73
C PRO A 70 -4.37 -5.63 2.33
N ASN A 71 -5.28 -5.09 3.15
CA ASN A 71 -6.32 -5.86 3.84
C ASN A 71 -7.44 -6.35 2.92
N VAL A 72 -7.55 -5.79 1.70
CA VAL A 72 -8.55 -6.22 0.71
C VAL A 72 -8.00 -7.14 -0.37
N LEU A 73 -6.71 -7.49 -0.28
CA LEU A 73 -6.07 -8.34 -1.30
C LEU A 73 -6.37 -9.81 -1.05
N GLU A 74 -6.88 -10.49 -2.07
CA GLU A 74 -7.01 -11.94 -2.12
C GLU A 74 -5.67 -12.59 -2.45
N ARG A 75 -4.96 -12.02 -3.45
CA ARG A 75 -3.63 -12.47 -3.89
C ARG A 75 -2.91 -11.39 -4.67
N THR A 76 -1.60 -11.54 -4.76
CA THR A 76 -0.74 -10.71 -5.63
C THR A 76 0.10 -11.64 -6.50
N GLU A 77 0.13 -11.36 -7.80
CA GLU A 77 0.90 -12.10 -8.79
C GLU A 77 2.00 -11.20 -9.36
N ILE A 78 3.23 -11.72 -9.41
CA ILE A 78 4.36 -11.05 -10.04
C ILE A 78 4.70 -11.82 -11.31
N ILE A 79 4.54 -11.18 -12.46
CA ILE A 79 4.69 -11.78 -13.78
C ILE A 79 5.99 -11.26 -14.39
N PHE A 80 6.89 -12.18 -14.70
CA PHE A 80 8.21 -11.89 -15.22
C PHE A 80 8.34 -12.29 -16.69
N GLY A 81 9.19 -11.57 -17.44
CA GLY A 81 9.64 -11.98 -18.77
C GLY A 81 8.53 -11.98 -19.83
N PRO A 82 8.54 -12.91 -20.81
CA PRO A 82 7.66 -12.87 -21.98
C PRO A 82 6.17 -12.85 -21.66
N ALA A 83 5.74 -13.43 -20.55
CA ALA A 83 4.35 -13.45 -20.13
C ALA A 83 3.79 -12.03 -19.85
N SER A 84 4.65 -11.07 -19.54
CA SER A 84 4.26 -9.67 -19.33
C SER A 84 3.85 -8.97 -20.63
N VAL A 85 4.25 -9.47 -21.79
CA VAL A 85 3.92 -8.89 -23.10
C VAL A 85 2.41 -8.83 -23.32
N GLY A 86 1.66 -9.80 -22.79
CA GLY A 86 0.19 -9.80 -22.85
C GLY A 86 -0.46 -8.59 -22.16
N TYR A 87 0.27 -7.87 -21.33
CA TYR A 87 -0.19 -6.67 -20.64
C TYR A 87 0.18 -5.35 -21.36
N GLY A 88 1.03 -5.41 -22.39
CA GLY A 88 1.40 -4.27 -23.22
C GLY A 88 2.79 -3.68 -22.94
N SER A 89 3.08 -2.53 -23.58
CA SER A 89 4.42 -1.93 -23.67
C SER A 89 5.05 -1.54 -22.33
N ASP A 90 4.25 -1.17 -21.33
CA ASP A 90 4.75 -0.71 -20.02
C ASP A 90 5.21 -1.87 -19.13
N ALA A 91 5.03 -3.09 -19.57
CA ALA A 91 5.36 -4.31 -18.82
C ALA A 91 6.76 -4.87 -19.15
N LEU A 92 7.70 -4.04 -19.61
CA LEU A 92 9.06 -4.48 -20.01
C LEU A 92 9.83 -5.17 -18.89
N GLY A 93 9.75 -4.65 -17.67
CA GLY A 93 10.39 -5.23 -16.49
C GLY A 93 9.58 -6.34 -15.86
N GLY A 94 8.27 -6.29 -16.03
CA GLY A 94 7.31 -7.20 -15.43
C GLY A 94 6.01 -6.52 -15.04
N VAL A 95 5.10 -7.33 -14.49
CA VAL A 95 3.78 -6.89 -14.01
C VAL A 95 3.61 -7.28 -12.56
N VAL A 96 3.07 -6.38 -11.77
CA VAL A 96 2.52 -6.69 -10.46
C VAL A 96 1.00 -6.60 -10.55
N HIS A 97 0.32 -7.72 -10.43
CA HIS A 97 -1.12 -7.80 -10.52
C HIS A 97 -1.70 -8.09 -9.13
N PHE A 98 -2.43 -7.13 -8.60
CA PHE A 98 -3.16 -7.23 -7.36
C PHE A 98 -4.59 -7.67 -7.65
N TYR A 99 -5.04 -8.71 -6.98
CA TYR A 99 -6.42 -9.19 -7.03
C TYR A 99 -7.06 -8.89 -5.70
N THR A 100 -8.09 -8.07 -5.71
CA THR A 100 -8.86 -7.76 -4.50
C THR A 100 -9.98 -8.77 -4.30
N ILE A 101 -10.41 -8.96 -3.05
CA ILE A 101 -11.45 -9.90 -2.67
C ILE A 101 -12.66 -9.76 -3.60
N LYS A 102 -13.10 -10.88 -4.17
CA LYS A 102 -14.28 -10.95 -5.02
C LYS A 102 -15.46 -11.48 -4.21
N PRO A 103 -16.59 -10.74 -4.11
CA PRO A 103 -17.77 -11.25 -3.42
C PRO A 103 -18.31 -12.49 -4.10
N LYS A 104 -18.53 -13.54 -3.31
CA LYS A 104 -19.03 -14.85 -3.78
C LYS A 104 -20.54 -14.90 -3.62
N ILE A 105 -21.22 -15.32 -4.68
CA ILE A 105 -22.68 -15.54 -4.67
C ILE A 105 -22.96 -16.89 -4.03
N ASN A 106 -23.84 -16.93 -3.05
CA ASN A 106 -24.32 -18.14 -2.39
C ASN A 106 -25.82 -18.32 -2.63
N ASN A 107 -26.29 -19.56 -2.66
CA ASN A 107 -27.72 -19.85 -2.86
C ASN A 107 -28.56 -19.36 -1.67
N GLU A 108 -27.97 -19.34 -0.48
CA GLU A 108 -28.63 -18.86 0.74
C GLU A 108 -28.20 -17.41 1.03
N LYS A 109 -29.11 -16.69 1.68
CA LYS A 109 -28.83 -15.34 2.16
C LYS A 109 -27.85 -15.42 3.33
N GLU A 110 -26.68 -14.85 3.15
CA GLU A 110 -25.62 -14.85 4.16
C GLU A 110 -25.01 -13.45 4.29
N TRP A 111 -24.60 -13.11 5.50
CA TRP A 111 -23.81 -11.92 5.76
C TRP A 111 -22.67 -12.25 6.73
N THR A 112 -21.53 -11.61 6.52
CA THR A 112 -20.34 -11.77 7.34
C THR A 112 -19.73 -10.42 7.63
N VAL A 113 -19.32 -10.20 8.87
CA VAL A 113 -18.53 -9.03 9.29
C VAL A 113 -17.22 -9.50 9.86
N LYS A 114 -16.12 -8.92 9.38
CA LYS A 114 -14.76 -9.17 9.89
C LYS A 114 -14.12 -7.86 10.27
N GLY A 115 -13.57 -7.80 11.48
CA GLY A 115 -12.76 -6.66 11.95
C GLY A 115 -11.31 -7.09 12.13
N LEU A 116 -10.39 -6.19 11.82
CA LEU A 116 -8.96 -6.31 12.10
C LEU A 116 -8.48 -5.04 12.78
N GLU A 117 -7.84 -5.20 13.93
CA GLU A 117 -7.04 -4.16 14.58
C GLU A 117 -5.60 -4.64 14.65
N SER A 118 -4.67 -3.84 14.23
CA SER A 118 -3.24 -4.14 14.27
C SER A 118 -2.46 -2.94 14.77
N TYR A 119 -1.51 -3.18 15.66
CA TYR A 119 -0.60 -2.17 16.16
C TYR A 119 0.85 -2.64 16.04
N ASN A 120 1.67 -1.83 15.39
CA ASN A 120 3.10 -2.03 15.27
C ASN A 120 3.84 -0.99 16.12
N SER A 121 4.38 -1.43 17.26
CA SER A 121 5.05 -0.54 18.22
C SER A 121 6.34 0.09 17.70
N HIS A 122 7.03 -0.57 16.77
CA HIS A 122 8.28 -0.08 16.18
C HIS A 122 8.07 1.18 15.31
N LEU A 123 6.95 1.24 14.60
CA LEU A 123 6.59 2.36 13.72
C LEU A 123 5.48 3.22 14.31
N ASN A 124 5.02 2.90 15.53
CA ASN A 124 3.83 3.51 16.10
C ASN A 124 2.67 3.55 15.09
N HIS A 125 2.48 2.42 14.38
CA HIS A 125 1.53 2.28 13.31
C HIS A 125 0.31 1.50 13.78
N MET A 126 -0.87 2.06 13.57
CA MET A 126 -2.15 1.46 13.88
C MET A 126 -2.97 1.29 12.61
N VAL A 127 -3.60 0.13 12.46
CA VAL A 127 -4.53 -0.17 11.36
C VAL A 127 -5.83 -0.68 11.95
N SER A 128 -6.93 -0.07 11.52
CA SER A 128 -8.30 -0.54 11.76
C SER A 128 -8.94 -0.88 10.43
N ASN A 129 -9.38 -2.11 10.25
CA ASN A 129 -10.07 -2.54 9.04
C ASN A 129 -11.40 -3.21 9.41
N LEU A 130 -12.45 -2.89 8.67
CA LEU A 130 -13.78 -3.48 8.78
C LEU A 130 -14.25 -3.95 7.42
N ASN A 131 -14.53 -5.23 7.30
CA ASN A 131 -15.05 -5.88 6.11
C ASN A 131 -16.48 -6.34 6.35
N PHE A 132 -17.35 -6.02 5.41
CA PHE A 132 -18.73 -6.45 5.38
C PHE A 132 -19.02 -7.20 4.07
N GLU A 133 -19.42 -8.44 4.17
CA GLU A 133 -19.81 -9.29 3.05
C GLU A 133 -21.30 -9.60 3.14
N TYR A 134 -21.98 -9.53 2.00
CA TYR A 134 -23.37 -9.96 1.86
C TYR A 134 -23.53 -10.77 0.60
N SER A 135 -24.23 -11.86 0.68
CA SER A 135 -24.53 -12.72 -0.47
C SER A 135 -25.99 -13.15 -0.51
N LYS A 136 -26.45 -13.38 -1.71
CA LYS A 136 -27.77 -13.88 -2.05
C LYS A 136 -27.67 -14.60 -3.39
N GLU A 137 -28.69 -15.42 -3.75
CA GLU A 137 -28.78 -16.26 -4.94
C GLU A 137 -28.30 -15.61 -6.26
N ASN A 138 -28.58 -14.32 -6.47
CA ASN A 138 -28.28 -13.64 -7.74
C ASN A 138 -27.26 -12.50 -7.61
N TRP A 139 -26.84 -12.16 -6.40
CA TRP A 139 -25.85 -11.12 -6.22
C TRP A 139 -25.13 -11.21 -4.86
N ALA A 140 -23.93 -10.66 -4.84
CA ALA A 140 -23.15 -10.52 -3.64
C ALA A 140 -22.44 -9.15 -3.60
N SER A 141 -22.16 -8.67 -2.40
CA SER A 141 -21.40 -7.43 -2.19
C SER A 141 -20.26 -7.65 -1.20
N PHE A 142 -19.21 -6.88 -1.37
CA PHE A 142 -18.10 -6.78 -0.43
C PHE A 142 -17.78 -5.31 -0.22
N THR A 143 -17.81 -4.88 1.03
CA THR A 143 -17.42 -3.52 1.46
C THR A 143 -16.26 -3.64 2.41
N SER A 144 -15.22 -2.86 2.20
CA SER A 144 -14.09 -2.74 3.13
C SER A 144 -13.81 -1.27 3.42
N LEU A 145 -13.61 -0.99 4.69
CA LEU A 145 -13.19 0.32 5.21
C LEU A 145 -11.92 0.11 6.01
N SER A 146 -10.86 0.85 5.67
CA SER A 146 -9.61 0.82 6.41
C SER A 146 -9.19 2.22 6.80
N TYR A 147 -8.69 2.35 8.02
CA TYR A 147 -7.98 3.53 8.48
C TYR A 147 -6.63 3.11 9.02
N SER A 148 -5.59 3.73 8.49
CA SER A 148 -4.20 3.50 8.89
C SER A 148 -3.59 4.80 9.40
N ASP A 149 -3.00 4.75 10.58
CA ASP A 149 -2.27 5.86 11.18
C ASP A 149 -0.81 5.45 11.34
N PHE A 150 0.06 6.10 10.59
CA PHE A 150 1.50 5.84 10.56
C PHE A 150 2.20 6.91 11.38
N GLY A 151 2.82 6.53 12.48
CA GLY A 151 3.67 7.41 13.26
C GLY A 151 4.98 7.77 12.57
N ASP A 152 5.73 8.66 13.19
CA ASP A 152 7.09 8.95 12.74
C ASP A 152 7.98 7.70 12.77
N ILE A 153 8.80 7.51 11.76
CA ILE A 153 9.73 6.38 11.67
C ILE A 153 10.74 6.43 12.81
N ILE A 154 10.88 5.31 13.51
CA ILE A 154 11.83 5.16 14.61
C ILE A 154 12.97 4.26 14.14
N MET A 155 14.19 4.80 14.16
CA MET A 155 15.39 4.04 13.86
C MET A 155 15.84 3.24 15.10
N GLY A 156 16.25 1.99 14.89
CA GLY A 156 16.80 1.16 15.93
C GLY A 156 18.06 1.77 16.58
N GLU A 157 18.25 1.51 17.86
CA GLU A 157 19.41 2.03 18.62
C GLU A 157 20.69 1.23 18.37
N ASN A 158 20.57 -0.05 18.00
CA ASN A 158 21.69 -0.92 17.72
C ASN A 158 22.28 -0.63 16.34
N ARG A 159 23.50 -0.08 16.31
CA ARG A 159 24.24 0.26 15.09
C ARG A 159 25.39 -0.70 14.90
N ASN A 160 25.09 -1.91 14.43
CA ASN A 160 26.05 -3.00 14.25
C ASN A 160 27.17 -2.67 13.23
N HIS A 161 26.94 -1.67 12.37
CA HIS A 161 27.95 -1.16 11.42
C HIS A 161 29.02 -0.27 12.08
N GLY A 162 28.92 0.04 13.40
CA GLY A 162 29.92 0.80 14.16
C GLY A 162 29.80 2.33 14.09
N PHE A 163 28.99 2.88 13.22
CA PHE A 163 28.81 4.34 13.08
C PHE A 163 27.71 4.84 14.04
N LYS A 164 28.11 5.23 15.26
CA LYS A 164 27.16 5.57 16.35
C LYS A 164 26.19 6.71 16.03
N ASN A 165 26.60 7.67 15.21
CA ASN A 165 25.80 8.85 14.86
C ASN A 165 25.07 8.72 13.52
N TRP A 166 25.17 7.58 12.84
CA TRP A 166 24.54 7.38 11.54
C TRP A 166 23.02 7.43 11.65
N GLY A 167 22.41 8.22 10.76
CA GLY A 167 20.97 8.35 10.66
C GLY A 167 20.31 9.15 11.80
N LEU A 168 21.07 9.71 12.76
CA LEU A 168 20.49 10.56 13.82
C LEU A 168 19.96 11.86 13.24
N ASN A 169 18.69 12.15 13.50
CA ASN A 169 18.05 13.41 13.16
C ASN A 169 18.02 14.32 14.38
N LYS A 170 19.06 15.16 14.53
CA LYS A 170 19.23 16.03 15.72
C LYS A 170 18.29 17.24 15.72
N PHE A 171 17.88 17.71 14.55
CA PHE A 171 16.99 18.85 14.37
C PHE A 171 15.94 18.52 13.32
N TYR A 172 14.76 19.10 13.43
CA TYR A 172 13.70 19.00 12.44
C TYR A 172 13.00 20.34 12.26
N LEU A 173 12.35 20.54 11.11
CA LEU A 173 11.53 21.72 10.87
C LEU A 173 10.14 21.54 11.48
N ASN A 174 9.74 22.47 12.34
CA ASN A 174 8.37 22.51 12.84
C ASN A 174 7.48 23.15 11.76
N LYS A 175 6.65 22.32 11.12
CA LYS A 175 5.74 22.73 10.02
C LYS A 175 4.37 23.21 10.52
N GLU A 176 4.10 23.18 11.83
CA GLU A 176 2.81 23.57 12.40
C GLU A 176 2.65 25.09 12.51
N LYS A 177 3.73 25.86 12.40
CA LYS A 177 3.71 27.31 12.49
C LYS A 177 4.04 27.94 11.15
N PHE A 178 3.43 29.10 10.87
CA PHE A 178 3.72 29.94 9.69
C PHE A 178 5.20 30.33 9.56
N ASN A 179 5.97 30.23 10.63
CA ASN A 179 7.43 30.36 10.64
C ASN A 179 8.01 28.95 10.83
N THR A 180 8.65 28.45 9.80
CA THR A 180 9.42 27.21 9.86
C THR A 180 10.66 27.42 10.75
N GLU A 181 10.61 26.89 11.96
CA GLU A 181 11.73 26.96 12.90
C GLU A 181 12.42 25.60 12.99
N SER A 182 13.75 25.63 13.02
CA SER A 182 14.54 24.44 13.33
C SER A 182 14.44 24.16 14.83
N VAL A 183 13.91 23.00 15.18
CA VAL A 183 13.70 22.58 16.57
C VAL A 183 14.62 21.41 16.91
N LEU A 184 15.20 21.43 18.11
CA LEU A 184 15.99 20.32 18.61
C LEU A 184 15.13 19.08 18.80
N ASN A 185 15.52 17.98 18.16
CA ASN A 185 14.82 16.70 18.31
C ASN A 185 15.21 16.03 19.63
N LYS A 186 14.25 15.89 20.54
CA LYS A 186 14.45 15.26 21.85
C LYS A 186 14.88 13.79 21.75
N ASN A 187 14.44 13.09 20.70
CA ASN A 187 14.88 11.74 20.40
C ASN A 187 15.42 11.68 18.96
N PRO A 188 16.75 11.79 18.76
CA PRO A 188 17.35 11.81 17.44
C PRO A 188 17.14 10.53 16.59
N ASN A 189 16.70 9.42 17.19
CA ASN A 189 16.35 8.20 16.47
C ASN A 189 14.99 8.31 15.76
N ILE A 190 14.17 9.29 16.10
CA ILE A 190 12.88 9.52 15.46
C ILE A 190 13.07 10.43 14.24
N GLN A 191 12.67 9.95 13.08
CA GLN A 191 12.62 10.72 11.83
C GLN A 191 11.34 11.55 11.80
N LYS A 192 11.39 12.76 12.35
CA LYS A 192 10.25 13.67 12.42
C LYS A 192 9.71 14.06 11.04
N ASN A 193 8.42 14.35 10.97
CA ASN A 193 7.67 14.71 9.75
C ASN A 193 7.51 13.55 8.76
N THR A 194 7.62 12.30 9.20
CA THR A 194 7.35 11.12 8.36
C THR A 194 6.00 10.48 8.63
N ALA A 195 5.30 10.93 9.68
CA ALA A 195 3.96 10.48 10.03
C ALA A 195 2.93 10.89 8.98
N TYR A 196 1.96 10.02 8.72
CA TYR A 196 0.80 10.29 7.87
C TYR A 196 -0.36 9.36 8.24
N SER A 197 -1.56 9.69 7.80
CA SER A 197 -2.70 8.79 7.91
C SER A 197 -3.34 8.55 6.54
N GLN A 198 -4.02 7.41 6.40
CA GLN A 198 -4.66 7.01 5.16
C GLN A 198 -6.02 6.37 5.45
N PHE A 199 -6.99 6.69 4.62
CA PHE A 199 -8.30 6.08 4.59
C PHE A 199 -8.51 5.39 3.25
N ASP A 200 -8.96 4.14 3.28
CA ASP A 200 -9.23 3.34 2.11
C ASP A 200 -10.66 2.78 2.16
N LEU A 201 -11.32 2.81 1.02
CA LEU A 201 -12.64 2.24 0.80
C LEU A 201 -12.60 1.36 -0.45
N LEU A 202 -13.07 0.13 -0.32
CA LEU A 202 -13.39 -0.75 -1.43
C LEU A 202 -14.86 -1.15 -1.36
N GLN A 203 -15.56 -1.00 -2.48
CA GLN A 203 -16.91 -1.51 -2.67
C GLN A 203 -16.98 -2.35 -3.94
N LYS A 204 -17.39 -3.60 -3.82
CA LYS A 204 -17.64 -4.48 -4.96
C LYS A 204 -19.05 -5.04 -4.93
N PHE A 205 -19.61 -5.18 -6.12
CA PHE A 205 -20.84 -5.92 -6.36
C PHE A 205 -20.59 -6.97 -7.43
N ASN A 206 -21.15 -8.15 -7.26
CA ASN A 206 -21.13 -9.25 -8.22
C ASN A 206 -22.59 -9.66 -8.47
N PHE A 207 -23.06 -9.47 -9.67
CA PHE A 207 -24.41 -9.85 -10.11
C PHE A 207 -24.33 -11.01 -11.08
N LYS A 208 -25.08 -12.06 -10.81
CA LYS A 208 -25.27 -13.19 -11.73
C LYS A 208 -26.33 -12.79 -12.78
N VAL A 209 -25.89 -12.59 -14.01
CA VAL A 209 -26.77 -12.24 -15.13
C VAL A 209 -27.33 -13.50 -15.78
N SER A 210 -26.52 -14.56 -15.87
CA SER A 210 -26.89 -15.90 -16.31
C SER A 210 -25.98 -16.94 -15.68
N GLU A 211 -26.16 -18.23 -15.96
CA GLU A 211 -25.28 -19.29 -15.46
C GLU A 211 -23.81 -19.12 -15.90
N SER A 212 -23.57 -18.46 -17.02
CA SER A 212 -22.23 -18.25 -17.59
C SER A 212 -21.76 -16.81 -17.55
N ALA A 213 -22.58 -15.85 -17.09
CA ALA A 213 -22.27 -14.44 -17.15
C ALA A 213 -22.47 -13.73 -15.79
N HIS A 214 -21.45 -12.99 -15.38
CA HIS A 214 -21.47 -12.15 -14.20
C HIS A 214 -21.10 -10.71 -14.55
N LEU A 215 -21.75 -9.76 -13.88
CA LEU A 215 -21.42 -8.35 -13.94
C LEU A 215 -20.81 -7.93 -12.62
N ILE A 216 -19.58 -7.40 -12.67
CA ILE A 216 -18.85 -6.97 -11.48
C ILE A 216 -18.65 -5.47 -11.54
N PHE A 217 -19.14 -4.75 -10.53
CA PHE A 217 -18.79 -3.36 -10.26
C PHE A 217 -17.72 -3.32 -9.19
N ASN A 218 -16.70 -2.48 -9.40
CA ASN A 218 -15.61 -2.26 -8.46
C ASN A 218 -15.40 -0.76 -8.32
N PHE A 219 -15.53 -0.27 -7.10
CA PHE A 219 -15.22 1.11 -6.72
C PHE A 219 -14.15 1.09 -5.64
N GLN A 220 -13.08 1.85 -5.86
CA GLN A 220 -11.98 2.02 -4.91
C GLN A 220 -11.71 3.50 -4.71
N HIS A 221 -11.52 3.87 -3.45
CA HIS A 221 -11.12 5.21 -3.06
C HIS A 221 -10.04 5.13 -1.99
N SER A 222 -8.96 5.88 -2.18
CA SER A 222 -7.87 6.02 -1.21
C SER A 222 -7.55 7.50 -1.03
N LYS A 223 -7.40 7.92 0.21
CA LYS A 223 -7.02 9.28 0.56
C LYS A 223 -6.05 9.26 1.73
N SER A 224 -4.91 9.90 1.56
CA SER A 224 -3.94 10.13 2.63
C SER A 224 -3.84 11.60 3.01
N THR A 225 -3.30 11.87 4.19
CA THR A 225 -2.71 13.17 4.51
C THR A 225 -1.45 13.40 3.67
N ASN A 226 -0.81 14.55 3.83
CA ASN A 226 0.46 14.80 3.16
C ASN A 226 1.50 13.77 3.61
N ILE A 227 2.25 13.24 2.63
CA ILE A 227 3.32 12.28 2.86
C ILE A 227 4.61 12.92 2.37
N ASP A 228 5.44 13.33 3.32
CA ASP A 228 6.67 14.03 3.00
C ASP A 228 7.74 13.06 2.48
N ARG A 229 8.53 13.51 1.52
CA ARG A 229 9.68 12.77 1.02
C ARG A 229 10.83 12.87 2.03
N TYR A 230 11.60 11.80 2.17
CA TYR A 230 12.71 11.73 3.13
C TYR A 230 13.81 12.77 2.85
N ASP A 231 14.05 13.07 1.57
CA ASP A 231 15.02 14.07 1.14
C ASP A 231 14.52 15.52 1.30
N LYS A 232 13.22 15.70 1.59
CA LYS A 232 12.56 17.01 1.69
C LYS A 232 12.00 17.31 3.09
N LEU A 233 12.31 16.48 4.08
CA LEU A 233 11.78 16.65 5.44
C LEU A 233 12.20 17.97 6.09
N ASN A 234 13.41 18.46 5.75
CA ASN A 234 14.03 19.65 6.29
C ASN A 234 14.23 20.76 5.23
N GLU A 235 13.53 20.68 4.11
CA GLU A 235 13.47 21.77 3.11
C GLU A 235 12.20 22.63 3.31
N TYR A 236 12.32 23.92 2.96
CA TYR A 236 11.23 24.90 2.97
C TYR A 236 10.27 24.72 1.79
#